data_3865bb10f4106765dccc063d88f43758
#
_entry.id   3865bb10f4106765dccc063d88f43758
#
_cell.length_a   1.000
_cell.length_b   1.000
_cell.length_c   1.000
_cell.angle_alpha   90.00
_cell.angle_beta   90.00
_cell.angle_gamma   90.00
#
_symmetry.space_group_name_H-M   'P 1'
#
loop_
_entity.id
_entity.type
_entity.pdbx_description
1 polymer ?
#
loop_
_entity_poly.entity_id
_entity_poly.type
_entity_poly.pdbx_seq_one_letter_code
_entity_poly.pdbx_strand_id
1 'polypeptide(L)'
;TLFRSSDHSKVRAGKISAVVIGCIAIYLGIIFEGMNVSFLVGWAFAVAASANLPAILMLLFWSKTTAPGIAASILVGLVSSLGLILISPDMWVRYGYLPADAPVQFNSPALISIPLSVLALVVVSLLTQKSLASIRASQTA
;
A
#
# COMPACT_ATOMS: atom_id res chain seq x y z
N THR A 1 3.30 -30.22 -11.68
CA THR A 1 4.19 -30.65 -10.57
C THR A 1 5.11 -29.55 -10.03
N LEU A 2 4.99 -28.30 -10.48
CA LEU A 2 5.86 -27.18 -10.05
C LEU A 2 5.30 -26.35 -8.87
N PHE A 3 4.14 -26.71 -8.30
CA PHE A 3 3.50 -25.97 -7.19
C PHE A 3 3.49 -26.73 -5.85
N ARG A 4 4.36 -27.72 -5.69
CA ARG A 4 4.56 -28.38 -4.39
C ARG A 4 5.76 -27.80 -3.65
N SER A 5 5.84 -26.47 -3.49
CA SER A 5 6.62 -25.93 -2.40
C SER A 5 5.86 -26.28 -1.11
N SER A 6 6.51 -26.99 -0.21
CA SER A 6 5.92 -27.67 0.92
C SER A 6 4.93 -26.76 1.68
N ASP A 7 3.73 -27.26 1.96
CA ASP A 7 2.71 -26.54 2.73
C ASP A 7 3.24 -26.04 4.07
N HIS A 8 4.23 -26.72 4.64
CA HIS A 8 4.98 -26.31 5.83
C HIS A 8 5.71 -24.97 5.66
N SER A 9 6.27 -24.67 4.47
CA SER A 9 6.95 -23.40 4.20
C SER A 9 5.95 -22.24 4.16
N LYS A 10 4.79 -22.44 3.56
CA LYS A 10 3.72 -21.43 3.48
C LYS A 10 3.10 -21.13 4.84
N VAL A 11 2.85 -22.20 5.63
CA VAL A 11 2.34 -22.07 7.00
C VAL A 11 3.33 -21.35 7.90
N ARG A 12 4.63 -21.68 7.77
CA ARG A 12 5.69 -21.03 8.54
C ARG A 12 5.83 -19.55 8.17
N ALA A 13 5.79 -19.21 6.89
CA ALA A 13 5.79 -17.83 6.43
C ALA A 13 4.58 -17.06 6.97
N GLY A 14 3.38 -17.66 6.94
CA GLY A 14 2.17 -17.05 7.50
C GLY A 14 2.29 -16.79 9.00
N LYS A 15 2.82 -17.74 9.78
CA LYS A 15 3.03 -17.56 11.22
C LYS A 15 4.04 -16.45 11.53
N ILE A 16 5.16 -16.40 10.80
CA ILE A 16 6.17 -15.35 10.97
C ILE A 16 5.57 -13.99 10.63
N SER A 17 4.85 -13.87 9.51
CA SER A 17 4.18 -12.63 9.12
C SER A 17 3.17 -12.17 10.17
N ALA A 18 2.37 -13.08 10.73
CA ALA A 18 1.40 -12.76 11.76
C ALA A 18 2.07 -12.21 13.04
N VAL A 19 3.18 -12.84 13.48
CA VAL A 19 3.93 -12.37 14.64
C VAL A 19 4.55 -10.99 14.38
N VAL A 20 5.16 -10.78 13.21
CA VAL A 20 5.77 -9.50 12.85
C VAL A 20 4.71 -8.39 12.81
N ILE A 21 3.57 -8.65 12.15
CA ILE A 21 2.47 -7.67 12.09
C ILE A 21 1.91 -7.40 13.49
N GLY A 22 1.75 -8.43 14.32
CA GLY A 22 1.30 -8.28 15.72
C GLY A 22 2.24 -7.41 16.55
N CYS A 23 3.56 -7.62 16.45
CA CYS A 23 4.54 -6.77 17.12
C CYS A 23 4.49 -5.32 16.65
N ILE A 24 4.36 -5.09 15.34
CA ILE A 24 4.22 -3.75 14.76
C ILE A 24 2.93 -3.08 15.27
N ALA A 25 1.82 -3.82 15.31
CA ALA A 25 0.54 -3.31 15.80
C ALA A 25 0.60 -2.89 17.27
N ILE A 26 1.24 -3.69 18.13
CA ILE A 26 1.44 -3.35 19.55
C ILE A 26 2.33 -2.10 19.69
N TYR A 27 3.42 -2.04 18.94
CA TYR A 27 4.32 -0.88 18.94
C TYR A 27 3.62 0.41 18.52
N LEU A 28 2.85 0.36 17.43
CA LEU A 28 2.04 1.48 16.99
C LEU A 28 0.95 1.85 17.99
N GLY A 29 0.30 0.86 18.63
CA GLY A 29 -0.68 1.10 19.68
C GLY A 29 -0.12 1.90 20.85
N ILE A 30 1.11 1.63 21.27
CA ILE A 30 1.81 2.38 22.33
C ILE A 30 2.14 3.81 21.84
N ILE A 31 2.64 3.95 20.61
CA ILE A 31 2.96 5.26 20.04
C ILE A 31 1.71 6.16 19.93
N PHE A 32 0.58 5.58 19.54
CA PHE A 32 -0.67 6.29 19.34
C PHE A 32 -1.56 6.34 20.59
N GLU A 33 -1.04 5.94 21.75
CA GLU A 33 -1.75 6.07 23.03
C GLU A 33 -2.20 7.51 23.28
N GLY A 34 -3.47 7.68 23.68
CA GLY A 34 -4.08 9.00 23.92
C GLY A 34 -4.63 9.70 22.67
N MET A 35 -4.48 9.15 21.47
CA MET A 35 -5.14 9.69 20.28
C MET A 35 -6.61 9.26 20.20
N ASN A 36 -7.41 10.09 19.53
CA ASN A 36 -8.82 9.75 19.31
C ASN A 36 -8.92 8.51 18.39
N VAL A 37 -9.60 7.48 18.89
CA VAL A 37 -9.79 6.21 18.18
C VAL A 37 -10.43 6.39 16.80
N SER A 38 -11.35 7.36 16.65
CA SER A 38 -12.00 7.65 15.36
C SER A 38 -10.99 8.08 14.29
N PHE A 39 -9.97 8.86 14.65
CA PHE A 39 -8.89 9.21 13.72
C PHE A 39 -8.06 8.00 13.32
N LEU A 40 -7.68 7.17 14.29
CA LEU A 40 -6.89 5.96 14.03
C LEU A 40 -7.63 4.99 13.08
N VAL A 41 -8.93 4.80 13.30
CA VAL A 41 -9.77 3.99 12.42
C VAL A 41 -9.87 4.62 11.03
N GLY A 42 -10.07 5.93 10.92
CA GLY A 42 -10.09 6.65 9.66
C GLY A 42 -8.78 6.49 8.87
N TRP A 43 -7.64 6.59 9.53
CA TRP A 43 -6.33 6.36 8.91
C TRP A 43 -6.13 4.91 8.47
N ALA A 44 -6.55 3.94 9.29
CA ALA A 44 -6.50 2.53 8.92
C ALA A 44 -7.30 2.24 7.65
N PHE A 45 -8.51 2.80 7.53
CA PHE A 45 -9.32 2.69 6.32
C PHE A 45 -8.68 3.40 5.12
N ALA A 46 -8.10 4.58 5.33
CA ALA A 46 -7.40 5.31 4.28
C ALA A 46 -6.21 4.51 3.72
N VAL A 47 -5.40 3.91 4.59
CA VAL A 47 -4.27 3.05 4.21
C VAL A 47 -4.78 1.80 3.47
N ALA A 48 -5.78 1.11 4.01
CA ALA A 48 -6.35 -0.08 3.39
C ALA A 48 -6.97 0.22 2.02
N ALA A 49 -7.72 1.32 1.89
CA ALA A 49 -8.27 1.76 0.62
C ALA A 49 -7.19 2.11 -0.40
N SER A 50 -6.15 2.84 0.02
CA SER A 50 -5.05 3.24 -0.86
C SER A 50 -4.25 2.06 -1.41
N ALA A 51 -4.13 0.99 -0.62
CA ALA A 51 -3.43 -0.23 -1.03
C ALA A 51 -4.30 -1.12 -1.92
N ASN A 52 -5.57 -1.34 -1.57
CA ASN A 52 -6.38 -2.39 -2.17
C ASN A 52 -7.34 -1.90 -3.26
N LEU A 53 -7.96 -0.71 -3.08
CA LEU A 53 -9.00 -0.23 -3.98
C LEU A 53 -8.52 -0.07 -5.44
N PRO A 54 -7.35 0.53 -5.72
CA PRO A 54 -6.86 0.62 -7.09
C PRO A 54 -6.62 -0.74 -7.73
N ALA A 55 -6.05 -1.69 -6.96
CA ALA A 55 -5.78 -3.05 -7.44
C ALA A 55 -7.09 -3.77 -7.82
N ILE A 56 -8.10 -3.72 -6.96
CA ILE A 56 -9.40 -4.37 -7.18
C ILE A 56 -10.12 -3.73 -8.37
N LEU A 57 -10.22 -2.41 -8.42
CA LEU A 57 -10.88 -1.71 -9.52
C LEU A 57 -10.23 -2.02 -10.86
N MET A 58 -8.90 -1.96 -10.93
CA MET A 58 -8.19 -2.22 -12.18
C MET A 58 -8.24 -3.68 -12.60
N LEU A 59 -8.27 -4.64 -11.67
CA LEU A 59 -8.51 -6.04 -12.00
C LEU A 59 -9.89 -6.28 -12.60
N LEU A 60 -10.92 -5.56 -12.14
CA LEU A 60 -12.29 -5.71 -12.63
C LEU A 60 -12.53 -5.00 -13.97
N PHE A 61 -11.97 -3.80 -14.14
CA PHE A 61 -12.30 -2.93 -15.26
C PHE A 61 -11.21 -2.85 -16.34
N TRP A 62 -9.98 -3.28 -16.06
CA TRP A 62 -8.86 -3.15 -16.98
C TRP A 62 -8.15 -4.50 -17.23
N SER A 63 -8.45 -5.11 -18.37
CA SER A 63 -7.90 -6.43 -18.76
C SER A 63 -6.36 -6.46 -18.93
N LYS A 64 -5.71 -5.29 -18.98
CA LYS A 64 -4.25 -5.16 -19.15
C LYS A 64 -3.48 -5.06 -17.83
N THR A 65 -4.14 -5.30 -16.71
CA THR A 65 -3.50 -5.30 -15.38
C THR A 65 -2.52 -6.47 -15.25
N THR A 66 -1.33 -6.19 -14.73
CA THR A 66 -0.27 -7.20 -14.52
C THR A 66 0.00 -7.42 -13.04
N ALA A 67 0.46 -8.62 -12.67
CA ALA A 67 0.82 -8.92 -11.27
C ALA A 67 1.88 -7.96 -10.67
N PRO A 68 2.96 -7.60 -11.40
CA PRO A 68 3.90 -6.58 -10.89
C PRO A 68 3.26 -5.20 -10.77
N GLY A 69 2.31 -4.83 -11.65
CA GLY A 69 1.56 -3.59 -11.53
C GLY A 69 0.73 -3.53 -10.25
N ILE A 70 0.05 -4.63 -9.90
CA ILE A 70 -0.69 -4.75 -8.64
C ILE A 70 0.23 -4.60 -7.43
N ALA A 71 1.36 -5.32 -7.42
CA ALA A 71 2.32 -5.24 -6.33
C ALA A 71 2.87 -3.80 -6.15
N ALA A 72 3.20 -3.13 -7.25
CA ALA A 72 3.66 -1.75 -7.24
C ALA A 72 2.58 -0.79 -6.69
N SER A 73 1.33 -0.96 -7.10
CA SER A 73 0.18 -0.18 -6.62
C SER A 73 0.01 -0.31 -5.10
N ILE A 74 0.04 -1.54 -4.59
CA ILE A 74 -0.09 -1.79 -3.15
C ILE A 74 1.05 -1.12 -2.38
N LEU A 75 2.29 -1.29 -2.82
CA LEU A 75 3.46 -0.69 -2.17
C LEU A 75 3.40 0.85 -2.20
N VAL A 76 3.11 1.43 -3.36
CA VAL A 76 3.01 2.89 -3.50
C VAL A 76 1.84 3.43 -2.67
N GLY A 77 0.69 2.75 -2.67
CA GLY A 77 -0.47 3.11 -1.86
C GLY A 77 -0.16 3.09 -0.35
N LEU A 78 0.50 2.03 0.13
CA LEU A 78 0.94 1.93 1.52
C LEU A 78 1.95 3.02 1.90
N VAL A 79 3.03 3.15 1.14
CA VAL A 79 4.12 4.08 1.47
C VAL A 79 3.63 5.52 1.39
N SER A 80 2.85 5.87 0.37
CA SER A 80 2.33 7.24 0.22
C SER A 80 1.32 7.59 1.30
N SER A 81 0.40 6.67 1.65
CA SER A 81 -0.59 6.95 2.70
C SER A 81 0.05 7.05 4.09
N LEU A 82 1.00 6.16 4.43
CA LEU A 82 1.74 6.26 5.69
C LEU A 82 2.60 7.54 5.74
N GLY A 83 3.28 7.87 4.66
CA GLY A 83 4.06 9.11 4.57
C GLY A 83 3.20 10.35 4.78
N LEU A 84 2.02 10.41 4.15
CA LEU A 84 1.08 11.52 4.31
C LEU A 84 0.51 11.61 5.74
N ILE A 85 0.26 10.47 6.40
CA ILE A 85 -0.16 10.46 7.82
C ILE A 85 0.92 11.08 8.70
N LEU A 86 2.19 10.68 8.51
CA LEU A 86 3.30 11.18 9.33
C LEU A 86 3.54 12.69 9.20
N ILE A 87 3.20 13.29 8.06
CA ILE A 87 3.32 14.74 7.82
C ILE A 87 1.97 15.47 7.93
N SER A 88 0.92 14.79 8.42
CA SER A 88 -0.39 15.39 8.64
C SER A 88 -0.38 16.40 9.81
N PRO A 89 -1.33 17.36 9.84
CA PRO A 89 -1.43 18.34 10.94
C PRO A 89 -1.57 17.68 12.31
N ASP A 90 -2.30 16.57 12.42
CA ASP A 90 -2.53 15.87 13.67
C ASP A 90 -1.23 15.28 14.25
N MET A 91 -0.37 14.70 13.37
CA MET A 91 0.95 14.22 13.78
C MET A 91 1.92 15.36 14.07
N TRP A 92 1.80 16.48 13.34
CA TRP A 92 2.64 17.67 13.56
C TRP A 92 2.42 18.27 14.95
N VAL A 93 1.16 18.35 15.40
CA VAL A 93 0.82 18.74 16.78
C VAL A 93 1.45 17.79 17.80
N ARG A 94 1.46 16.49 17.52
CA ARG A 94 2.09 15.49 18.39
C ARG A 94 3.60 15.64 18.49
N TYR A 95 4.25 16.13 17.43
CA TYR A 95 5.69 16.45 17.43
C TYR A 95 6.00 17.79 18.16
N GLY A 96 4.99 18.51 18.64
CA GLY A 96 5.15 19.79 19.34
C GLY A 96 5.19 21.01 18.43
N TYR A 97 4.79 20.89 17.16
CA TYR A 97 4.71 21.98 16.20
C TYR A 97 3.28 22.51 16.07
N LEU A 98 3.13 23.69 15.49
CA LEU A 98 1.81 24.25 15.18
C LEU A 98 1.18 23.51 14.01
N PRO A 99 -0.14 23.23 14.01
CA PRO A 99 -0.80 22.55 12.91
C PRO A 99 -0.75 23.35 11.60
N ALA A 100 -0.61 24.66 11.68
CA ALA A 100 -0.46 25.54 10.51
C ALA A 100 0.88 25.34 9.78
N ASP A 101 1.92 24.83 10.46
CA ASP A 101 3.24 24.58 9.90
C ASP A 101 3.34 23.19 9.22
N ALA A 102 2.27 22.40 9.27
CA ALA A 102 2.28 21.08 8.64
C ALA A 102 2.42 21.23 7.10
N PRO A 103 3.30 20.45 6.48
CA PRO A 103 3.52 20.49 5.02
C PRO A 103 2.28 20.15 4.21
N VAL A 104 1.38 19.36 4.78
CA VAL A 104 0.14 18.93 4.14
C VAL A 104 -1.03 19.31 5.04
N GLN A 105 -1.94 20.13 4.53
CA GLN A 105 -3.12 20.60 5.28
C GLN A 105 -4.33 19.67 5.18
N PHE A 106 -4.17 18.47 4.59
CA PHE A 106 -5.23 17.50 4.42
C PHE A 106 -5.18 16.42 5.50
N ASN A 107 -6.29 16.21 6.20
CA ASN A 107 -6.42 15.16 7.22
C ASN A 107 -6.71 13.77 6.62
N SER A 108 -7.02 13.70 5.32
CA SER A 108 -7.30 12.43 4.64
C SER A 108 -6.20 12.07 3.65
N PRO A 109 -5.29 11.15 3.99
CA PRO A 109 -4.20 10.74 3.11
C PRO A 109 -4.70 10.05 1.84
N ALA A 110 -5.89 9.44 1.88
CA ALA A 110 -6.49 8.71 0.77
C ALA A 110 -6.70 9.56 -0.48
N LEU A 111 -6.95 10.88 -0.33
CA LEU A 111 -7.18 11.79 -1.45
C LEU A 111 -5.99 11.87 -2.42
N ILE A 112 -4.78 11.74 -1.91
CA ILE A 112 -3.55 11.80 -2.71
C ILE A 112 -3.02 10.39 -2.98
N SER A 113 -3.05 9.50 -1.99
CA SER A 113 -2.45 8.17 -2.11
C SER A 113 -3.22 7.24 -3.05
N ILE A 114 -4.55 7.34 -3.16
CA ILE A 114 -5.33 6.53 -4.11
C ILE A 114 -4.99 6.87 -5.57
N PRO A 115 -5.05 8.13 -6.03
CA PRO A 115 -4.64 8.47 -7.39
C PRO A 115 -3.19 8.08 -7.69
N LEU A 116 -2.29 8.25 -6.73
CA LEU A 116 -0.89 7.90 -6.89
C LEU A 116 -0.68 6.39 -7.07
N SER A 117 -1.40 5.56 -6.31
CA SER A 117 -1.35 4.11 -6.45
C SER A 117 -1.98 3.62 -7.75
N VAL A 118 -3.05 4.28 -8.25
CA VAL A 118 -3.62 4.03 -9.58
C VAL A 118 -2.58 4.32 -10.67
N LEU A 119 -1.91 5.48 -10.60
CA LEU A 119 -0.87 5.84 -11.56
C LEU A 119 0.27 4.83 -11.55
N ALA A 120 0.74 4.41 -10.38
CA ALA A 120 1.78 3.40 -10.25
C ALA A 120 1.36 2.08 -10.90
N LEU A 121 0.12 1.63 -10.68
CA LEU A 121 -0.41 0.42 -11.28
C LEU A 121 -0.41 0.51 -12.81
N VAL A 122 -0.95 1.60 -13.35
CA VAL A 122 -1.05 1.80 -14.81
C VAL A 122 0.34 1.83 -15.44
N VAL A 123 1.26 2.63 -14.89
CA VAL A 123 2.61 2.78 -15.44
C VAL A 123 3.35 1.45 -15.42
N VAL A 124 3.39 0.77 -14.28
CA VAL A 124 4.12 -0.51 -14.14
C VAL A 124 3.47 -1.60 -14.99
N SER A 125 2.13 -1.66 -15.08
CA SER A 125 1.45 -2.63 -15.93
C SER A 125 1.78 -2.41 -17.41
N LEU A 126 1.78 -1.18 -17.90
CA LEU A 126 2.11 -0.87 -19.29
C LEU A 126 3.59 -1.18 -19.61
N LEU A 127 4.51 -0.89 -18.71
CA LEU A 127 5.93 -1.20 -18.88
C LEU A 127 6.17 -2.71 -18.91
N THR A 128 5.50 -3.45 -18.02
CA THR A 128 5.65 -4.91 -17.94
C THR A 128 5.05 -5.62 -19.16
N GLN A 129 3.96 -5.11 -19.71
CA GLN A 129 3.38 -5.68 -20.95
C GLN A 129 4.33 -5.54 -22.15
N LYS A 130 4.97 -4.39 -22.31
CA LYS A 130 5.96 -4.19 -23.38
C LYS A 130 7.11 -5.19 -23.27
N SER A 131 7.60 -5.45 -22.07
CA SER A 131 8.66 -6.43 -21.81
C SER A 131 8.23 -7.85 -22.15
N LEU A 132 7.02 -8.26 -21.77
CA LEU A 132 6.48 -9.59 -22.09
C LEU A 132 6.25 -9.79 -23.60
N ALA A 133 5.81 -8.75 -24.30
CA ALA A 133 5.62 -8.80 -25.75
C ALA A 133 6.97 -8.96 -26.49
N SER A 134 8.03 -8.28 -26.06
CA SER A 134 9.36 -8.41 -26.66
C SER A 134 9.97 -9.80 -26.44
N ILE A 135 9.79 -10.40 -25.26
CA ILE A 135 10.25 -11.75 -24.97
C ILE A 135 9.53 -12.79 -25.82
N ARG A 136 8.21 -12.66 -26.02
CA ARG A 136 7.45 -13.55 -26.89
C ARG A 136 7.89 -13.45 -28.36
N ALA A 137 8.15 -12.27 -28.86
CA ALA A 137 8.62 -12.05 -30.21
C ALA A 137 10.00 -12.70 -30.46
N SER A 138 10.88 -12.70 -29.46
CA SER A 138 12.21 -13.34 -29.58
C SER A 138 12.18 -14.87 -29.51
N GLN A 139 11.10 -15.48 -29.00
CA GLN A 139 10.95 -16.93 -28.93
C GLN A 139 10.28 -17.53 -30.17
N THR A 140 9.68 -16.70 -31.02
CA THR A 140 9.02 -17.11 -32.26
C THR A 140 9.87 -16.84 -33.53
N ALA A 141 11.02 -16.20 -33.38
CA ALA A 141 12.01 -15.96 -34.44
C ALA A 141 13.17 -16.95 -34.36
#